data_59f519282439c618f38383c51b63fb2e
#
_entry.id   59f519282439c618f38383c51b63fb2e
#
_cell.length_a   1.000
_cell.length_b   1.000
_cell.length_c   1.000
_cell.angle_alpha   90.00
_cell.angle_beta   90.00
_cell.angle_gamma   90.00
#
_symmetry.space_group_name_H-M   'P 1'
#
loop_
_entity.id
_entity.type
_entity.pdbx_description
1 polymer ?
#
loop_
_entity_poly.entity_id
_entity_poly.type
_entity_poly.pdbx_seq_one_letter_code
_entity_poly.pdbx_strand_id
1 'polypeptide(L)'
;MFNIILNKNFYMASLKHNFKSANILWFKRDLRVFDNLPLIEATKNELPLIPLYVIEPNYWKQDFSSRRHWYFISDCLQELREELENLGQPLIVRKNEVIDVLNEILQKFKLVNIYTHEETGNEWVLNRNKNVKKFCEINDINLIEFQKNGVFRGLDNRDNWX
;
A
#
# COMPACT_ATOMS: atom_id res chain seq x y z
N MET A 1 22.28 31.99 -1.13
CA MET A 1 21.55 30.93 -1.86
C MET A 1 21.95 29.53 -1.42
N PHE A 2 23.26 29.28 -1.43
CA PHE A 2 23.75 27.96 -1.00
C PHE A 2 23.36 27.63 0.45
N ASN A 3 23.49 28.61 1.32
CA ASN A 3 23.14 28.39 2.72
C ASN A 3 21.67 28.11 2.92
N ILE A 4 20.83 28.72 2.12
CA ILE A 4 19.39 28.52 2.21
C ILE A 4 19.04 27.08 1.82
N ILE A 5 19.68 26.59 0.76
CA ILE A 5 19.42 25.22 0.31
C ILE A 5 19.88 24.22 1.37
N LEU A 6 21.05 24.48 1.95
CA LEU A 6 21.59 23.61 2.98
C LEU A 6 20.68 23.58 4.19
N ASN A 7 20.20 24.76 4.61
CA ASN A 7 19.32 24.85 5.75
C ASN A 7 18.00 24.13 5.50
N LYS A 8 17.52 24.23 4.26
CA LYS A 8 16.27 23.58 3.92
C LYS A 8 16.40 22.06 4.01
N ASN A 9 17.49 21.52 3.48
CA ASN A 9 17.71 20.08 3.55
C ASN A 9 17.85 19.61 5.00
N PHE A 10 18.55 20.38 5.79
CA PHE A 10 18.73 20.05 7.21
C PHE A 10 17.39 20.10 7.93
N TYR A 11 16.58 21.10 7.63
CA TYR A 11 15.28 21.24 8.23
C TYR A 11 14.36 20.07 7.89
N MET A 12 14.36 19.66 6.63
CA MET A 12 13.53 18.53 6.21
C MET A 12 13.96 17.24 6.89
N ALA A 13 15.26 17.02 7.01
CA ALA A 13 15.75 15.83 7.69
C ALA A 13 15.32 15.85 9.15
N SER A 14 15.39 17.01 9.77
CA SER A 14 15.01 17.17 11.18
C SER A 14 13.51 16.89 11.34
N LEU A 15 12.70 17.36 10.42
CA LEU A 15 11.27 17.11 10.46
C LEU A 15 10.94 15.64 10.37
N LYS A 16 11.67 14.90 9.52
CA LYS A 16 11.41 13.48 9.36
C LYS A 16 11.65 12.70 10.64
N HIS A 17 12.57 13.14 11.46
CA HIS A 17 12.81 12.48 12.74
C HIS A 17 11.62 12.59 13.68
N ASN A 18 10.79 13.64 13.49
CA ASN A 18 9.64 13.86 14.34
C ASN A 18 8.35 13.31 13.74
N PHE A 19 8.43 12.73 12.54
CA PHE A 19 7.23 12.16 11.92
C PHE A 19 6.77 10.94 12.71
N LYS A 20 5.47 10.81 12.83
CA LYS A 20 4.88 9.62 13.42
C LYS A 20 5.10 8.42 12.51
N SER A 21 5.36 7.29 13.12
CA SER A 21 5.47 6.05 12.38
C SER A 21 4.08 5.51 12.07
N ALA A 22 3.96 4.88 10.91
CA ALA A 22 2.69 4.31 10.50
C ALA A 22 2.93 3.15 9.55
N ASN A 23 1.91 2.32 9.42
CA ASN A 23 1.90 1.22 8.47
C ASN A 23 0.84 1.47 7.43
N ILE A 24 1.02 0.86 6.27
CA ILE A 24 0.05 0.93 5.19
C ILE A 24 -0.54 -0.45 4.97
N LEU A 25 -1.86 -0.50 4.78
CA LEU A 25 -2.53 -1.66 4.24
C LEU A 25 -2.91 -1.30 2.81
N TRP A 26 -2.21 -1.88 1.85
CA TRP A 26 -2.37 -1.50 0.45
C TRP A 26 -3.29 -2.48 -0.24
N PHE A 27 -4.49 -2.00 -0.56
CA PHE A 27 -5.48 -2.76 -1.31
C PHE A 27 -5.19 -2.65 -2.79
N LYS A 28 -5.17 -3.78 -3.47
CA LYS A 28 -4.96 -3.79 -4.91
C LYS A 28 -6.17 -4.39 -5.63
N ARG A 29 -6.44 -5.66 -5.39
CA ARG A 29 -7.58 -6.35 -6.02
C ARG A 29 -8.62 -6.83 -5.02
N ASP A 30 -8.15 -7.37 -3.91
CA ASP A 30 -9.05 -7.90 -2.89
C ASP A 30 -9.58 -6.76 -2.04
N LEU A 31 -10.69 -6.20 -2.47
CA LEU A 31 -11.27 -5.02 -1.83
C LEU A 31 -12.31 -5.46 -0.81
N ARG A 32 -11.84 -6.07 0.26
CA ARG A 32 -12.73 -6.58 1.30
C ARG A 32 -11.98 -6.60 2.64
N VAL A 33 -12.76 -6.53 3.72
CA VAL A 33 -12.17 -6.66 5.05
C VAL A 33 -12.31 -8.08 5.56
N PHE A 34 -13.30 -8.78 5.08
CA PHE A 34 -13.54 -10.15 5.53
C PHE A 34 -12.51 -11.09 4.93
N ASP A 35 -11.97 -11.97 5.77
CA ASP A 35 -11.02 -12.99 5.31
C ASP A 35 -9.85 -12.35 4.58
N ASN A 36 -9.31 -11.28 5.16
CA ASN A 36 -8.20 -10.52 4.58
C ASN A 36 -7.00 -10.65 5.49
N LEU A 37 -6.05 -11.50 5.10
CA LEU A 37 -4.90 -11.78 5.93
C LEU A 37 -4.00 -10.57 6.13
N PRO A 38 -3.70 -9.77 5.09
CA PRO A 38 -2.93 -8.56 5.35
C PRO A 38 -3.57 -7.64 6.38
N LEU A 39 -4.90 -7.51 6.33
CA LEU A 39 -5.59 -6.68 7.31
C LEU A 39 -5.44 -7.27 8.71
N ILE A 40 -5.63 -8.58 8.83
CA ILE A 40 -5.52 -9.23 10.12
C ILE A 40 -4.12 -9.02 10.70
N GLU A 41 -3.10 -9.23 9.89
CA GLU A 41 -1.73 -9.08 10.38
C GLU A 41 -1.38 -7.63 10.68
N ALA A 42 -1.90 -6.71 9.87
CA ALA A 42 -1.64 -5.29 10.10
C ALA A 42 -2.23 -4.81 11.41
N THR A 43 -3.40 -5.34 11.77
CA THR A 43 -4.05 -4.90 13.02
C THR A 43 -3.37 -5.44 14.26
N LYS A 44 -2.53 -6.45 14.12
CA LYS A 44 -1.76 -6.95 15.27
C LYS A 44 -0.61 -6.01 15.60
N ASN A 45 -0.26 -5.14 14.70
CA ASN A 45 0.81 -4.17 14.91
C ASN A 45 0.25 -2.97 15.64
N GLU A 46 1.03 -2.41 16.55
CA GLU A 46 0.56 -1.29 17.37
C GLU A 46 0.60 0.05 16.65
N LEU A 47 1.31 0.13 15.53
CA LEU A 47 1.41 1.39 14.82
C LEU A 47 0.09 1.74 14.14
N PRO A 48 -0.18 3.04 13.97
CA PRO A 48 -1.36 3.44 13.21
C PRO A 48 -1.35 2.84 11.82
N LEU A 49 -2.52 2.52 11.32
CA LEU A 49 -2.68 1.86 10.04
C LEU A 49 -3.39 2.79 9.06
N ILE A 50 -2.84 2.87 7.86
CA ILE A 50 -3.42 3.66 6.78
C ILE A 50 -3.94 2.69 5.71
N PRO A 51 -5.25 2.45 5.66
CA PRO A 51 -5.81 1.66 4.57
C PRO A 51 -5.79 2.51 3.30
N LEU A 52 -5.15 1.99 2.27
CA LEU A 52 -4.87 2.77 1.05
C LEU A 52 -5.30 2.03 -0.19
N TYR A 53 -6.01 2.72 -1.06
CA TYR A 53 -6.23 2.27 -2.42
C TYR A 53 -5.76 3.36 -3.38
N VAL A 54 -4.96 2.96 -4.36
CA VAL A 54 -4.41 3.91 -5.33
C VAL A 54 -5.09 3.66 -6.67
N ILE A 55 -5.73 4.71 -7.19
CA ILE A 55 -6.27 4.68 -8.54
C ILE A 55 -5.13 5.11 -9.46
N GLU A 56 -4.55 4.13 -10.13
CA GLU A 56 -3.35 4.35 -10.93
C GLU A 56 -3.72 4.68 -12.37
N PRO A 57 -3.49 5.92 -12.80
CA PRO A 57 -3.92 6.31 -14.15
C PRO A 57 -3.33 5.43 -15.25
N ASN A 58 -2.06 5.06 -15.13
CA ASN A 58 -1.44 4.25 -16.16
C ASN A 58 -2.01 2.83 -16.22
N TYR A 59 -2.48 2.30 -15.09
CA TYR A 59 -3.16 1.01 -15.11
C TYR A 59 -4.44 1.10 -15.94
N TRP A 60 -5.19 2.17 -15.73
CA TRP A 60 -6.50 2.29 -16.38
C TRP A 60 -6.40 2.71 -17.84
N LYS A 61 -5.20 3.08 -18.31
CA LYS A 61 -4.97 3.34 -19.73
C LYS A 61 -4.62 2.08 -20.49
N GLN A 62 -4.35 0.98 -19.79
CA GLN A 62 -3.96 -0.25 -20.46
C GLN A 62 -5.14 -0.90 -21.16
N ASP A 63 -4.81 -1.70 -22.18
CA ASP A 63 -5.84 -2.36 -23.00
C ASP A 63 -6.67 -3.35 -22.19
N PHE A 64 -6.08 -3.92 -21.16
CA PHE A 64 -6.77 -4.92 -20.36
C PHE A 64 -7.80 -4.32 -19.42
N SER A 65 -7.80 -3.03 -19.22
CA SER A 65 -8.77 -2.37 -18.36
C SER A 65 -9.95 -1.91 -19.18
N SER A 66 -11.10 -1.76 -18.55
CA SER A 66 -12.32 -1.39 -19.25
C SER A 66 -13.18 -0.55 -18.34
N ARG A 67 -14.16 0.13 -18.96
CA ARG A 67 -15.10 0.92 -18.20
C ARG A 67 -15.94 0.04 -17.28
N ARG A 68 -16.33 -1.13 -17.76
CA ARG A 68 -17.08 -2.07 -16.94
C ARG A 68 -16.27 -2.50 -15.72
N HIS A 69 -14.99 -2.77 -15.93
CA HIS A 69 -14.11 -3.13 -14.85
C HIS A 69 -14.02 -1.99 -13.83
N TRP A 70 -13.93 -0.77 -14.32
CA TRP A 70 -13.87 0.38 -13.42
C TRP A 70 -15.13 0.51 -12.59
N TYR A 71 -16.29 0.32 -13.20
CA TYR A 71 -17.54 0.41 -12.46
C TYR A 71 -17.62 -0.67 -11.38
N PHE A 72 -17.16 -1.86 -11.70
CA PHE A 72 -17.13 -2.93 -10.72
C PHE A 72 -16.21 -2.57 -9.55
N ILE A 73 -15.01 -2.10 -9.84
CA ILE A 73 -14.05 -1.69 -8.80
C ILE A 73 -14.60 -0.54 -7.97
N SER A 74 -15.26 0.39 -8.63
CA SER A 74 -15.84 1.54 -7.93
C SER A 74 -16.89 1.10 -6.92
N ASP A 75 -17.74 0.15 -7.31
CA ASP A 75 -18.72 -0.39 -6.38
C ASP A 75 -18.05 -1.09 -5.21
N CYS A 76 -17.01 -1.86 -5.50
CA CYS A 76 -16.27 -2.57 -4.44
C CYS A 76 -15.61 -1.58 -3.49
N LEU A 77 -15.08 -0.49 -4.03
CA LEU A 77 -14.46 0.53 -3.19
C LEU A 77 -15.47 1.16 -2.25
N GLN A 78 -16.67 1.39 -2.75
CA GLN A 78 -17.70 1.98 -1.91
C GLN A 78 -18.04 1.06 -0.74
N GLU A 79 -18.19 -0.22 -1.02
CA GLU A 79 -18.45 -1.19 0.04
C GLU A 79 -17.28 -1.28 1.01
N LEU A 80 -16.07 -1.30 0.49
CA LEU A 80 -14.88 -1.38 1.32
C LEU A 80 -14.79 -0.17 2.24
N ARG A 81 -15.08 1.00 1.70
CA ARG A 81 -15.05 2.22 2.49
C ARG A 81 -16.01 2.14 3.66
N GLU A 82 -17.21 1.67 3.40
CA GLU A 82 -18.22 1.55 4.46
C GLU A 82 -17.79 0.54 5.52
N GLU A 83 -17.25 -0.59 5.08
CA GLU A 83 -16.82 -1.62 6.02
C GLU A 83 -15.68 -1.13 6.90
N LEU A 84 -14.71 -0.43 6.30
CA LEU A 84 -13.58 0.08 7.06
C LEU A 84 -14.02 1.18 8.02
N GLU A 85 -14.95 2.02 7.61
CA GLU A 85 -15.44 3.06 8.49
C GLU A 85 -16.12 2.46 9.71
N ASN A 86 -16.85 1.36 9.50
CA ASN A 86 -17.48 0.66 10.63
C ASN A 86 -16.46 0.13 11.61
N LEU A 87 -15.25 -0.15 11.13
CA LEU A 87 -14.16 -0.60 11.97
C LEU A 87 -13.33 0.55 12.52
N GLY A 88 -13.71 1.78 12.22
CA GLY A 88 -13.00 2.94 12.71
C GLY A 88 -11.77 3.30 11.90
N GLN A 89 -11.63 2.76 10.69
CA GLN A 89 -10.47 3.02 9.85
C GLN A 89 -10.94 3.62 8.52
N PRO A 90 -10.67 4.89 8.27
CA PRO A 90 -11.07 5.48 7.00
C PRO A 90 -10.19 4.97 5.85
N LEU A 91 -10.82 4.68 4.72
CA LEU A 91 -10.08 4.29 3.52
C LEU A 91 -9.54 5.55 2.85
N ILE A 92 -8.26 5.55 2.58
CA ILE A 92 -7.62 6.65 1.86
C ILE A 92 -7.51 6.24 0.39
N VAL A 93 -8.11 7.03 -0.46
CA VAL A 93 -8.09 6.79 -1.91
C VAL A 93 -7.33 7.93 -2.57
N ARG A 94 -6.35 7.61 -3.37
CA ARG A 94 -5.56 8.61 -4.07
C ARG A 94 -5.46 8.26 -5.55
N LYS A 95 -5.48 9.26 -6.39
CA LYS A 95 -5.36 9.06 -7.83
C LYS A 95 -3.99 9.59 -8.27
N ASN A 96 -3.09 8.67 -8.53
CA ASN A 96 -1.74 8.97 -9.00
C ASN A 96 -1.03 7.64 -9.19
N GLU A 97 0.19 7.66 -9.67
CA GLU A 97 0.98 6.45 -9.68
C GLU A 97 1.36 6.09 -8.23
N VAL A 98 1.47 4.79 -7.98
CA VAL A 98 1.62 4.35 -6.58
C VAL A 98 2.89 4.91 -5.93
N ILE A 99 3.98 4.99 -6.67
CA ILE A 99 5.23 5.52 -6.11
C ILE A 99 5.05 6.98 -5.69
N ASP A 100 4.33 7.75 -6.50
CA ASP A 100 4.08 9.16 -6.17
C ASP A 100 3.22 9.27 -4.91
N VAL A 101 2.24 8.38 -4.77
CA VAL A 101 1.40 8.40 -3.58
C VAL A 101 2.22 8.04 -2.34
N LEU A 102 3.07 7.04 -2.46
CA LEU A 102 3.92 6.65 -1.33
C LEU A 102 4.87 7.77 -0.94
N ASN A 103 5.43 8.46 -1.92
CA ASN A 103 6.28 9.61 -1.63
C ASN A 103 5.50 10.70 -0.90
N GLU A 104 4.27 10.91 -1.30
CA GLU A 104 3.41 11.89 -0.65
C GLU A 104 3.20 11.55 0.82
N ILE A 105 2.95 10.27 1.08
CA ILE A 105 2.72 9.83 2.46
C ILE A 105 4.00 9.95 3.28
N LEU A 106 5.16 9.70 2.65
CA LEU A 106 6.44 9.84 3.34
C LEU A 106 6.73 11.27 3.77
N GLN A 107 6.04 12.25 3.19
CA GLN A 107 6.19 13.62 3.62
C GLN A 107 5.54 13.88 4.98
N LYS A 108 4.68 12.97 5.42
CA LYS A 108 3.92 13.15 6.66
C LYS A 108 4.15 12.06 7.69
N PHE A 109 4.58 10.89 7.26
CA PHE A 109 4.74 9.75 8.14
C PHE A 109 6.04 9.04 7.85
N LYS A 110 6.55 8.38 8.89
CA LYS A 110 7.63 7.42 8.71
C LYS A 110 6.97 6.06 8.50
N LEU A 111 7.05 5.55 7.28
CA LEU A 111 6.43 4.26 6.97
C LEU A 111 7.34 3.12 7.41
N VAL A 112 6.77 2.19 8.16
CA VAL A 112 7.52 1.06 8.68
C VAL A 112 7.20 -0.20 7.89
N ASN A 113 5.92 -0.52 7.73
CA ASN A 113 5.50 -1.72 7.02
C ASN A 113 4.42 -1.39 6.01
N ILE A 114 4.44 -2.12 4.89
CA ILE A 114 3.33 -2.12 3.94
C ILE A 114 2.84 -3.56 3.84
N TYR A 115 1.58 -3.76 4.21
CA TYR A 115 0.92 -5.07 4.14
C TYR A 115 0.06 -5.11 2.89
N THR A 116 0.17 -6.17 2.12
CA THR A 116 -0.60 -6.26 0.90
C THR A 116 -0.70 -7.71 0.45
N HIS A 117 -1.62 -7.97 -0.47
CA HIS A 117 -1.69 -9.29 -1.09
C HIS A 117 -0.68 -9.39 -2.21
N GLU A 118 -0.12 -10.57 -2.33
CA GLU A 118 0.68 -10.88 -3.49
C GLU A 118 -0.21 -10.87 -4.71
N GLU A 119 0.31 -10.34 -5.80
CA GLU A 119 -0.49 -10.17 -7.00
C GLU A 119 0.23 -10.79 -8.18
N THR A 120 -0.47 -11.66 -8.89
CA THR A 120 0.02 -12.16 -10.16
C THR A 120 -0.80 -11.49 -11.26
N GLY A 121 -0.26 -11.49 -12.46
CA GLY A 121 -0.99 -10.87 -13.53
C GLY A 121 -0.12 -10.54 -14.70
N ASN A 122 -0.51 -9.51 -15.42
CA ASN A 122 0.19 -9.12 -16.62
C ASN A 122 1.50 -8.39 -16.32
N GLU A 123 2.20 -8.10 -17.38
CA GLU A 123 3.52 -7.51 -17.29
C GLU A 123 3.48 -6.15 -16.60
N TRP A 124 2.45 -5.36 -16.87
CA TRP A 124 2.34 -4.04 -16.25
C TRP A 124 2.29 -4.16 -14.72
N VAL A 125 1.44 -5.08 -14.26
CA VAL A 125 1.26 -5.29 -12.82
C VAL A 125 2.56 -5.78 -12.18
N LEU A 126 3.22 -6.72 -12.84
CA LEU A 126 4.47 -7.26 -12.29
C LEU A 126 5.55 -6.20 -12.23
N ASN A 127 5.63 -5.34 -13.24
CA ASN A 127 6.61 -4.26 -13.23
C ASN A 127 6.31 -3.25 -12.15
N ARG A 128 5.03 -2.94 -11.96
CA ARG A 128 4.65 -2.00 -10.90
C ARG A 128 5.02 -2.56 -9.54
N ASN A 129 4.78 -3.84 -9.34
CA ASN A 129 5.11 -4.45 -8.05
C ASN A 129 6.61 -4.49 -7.82
N LYS A 130 7.39 -4.70 -8.88
CA LYS A 130 8.85 -4.62 -8.77
C LYS A 130 9.30 -3.22 -8.35
N ASN A 131 8.69 -2.20 -8.93
CA ASN A 131 9.05 -0.83 -8.60
C ASN A 131 8.73 -0.50 -7.15
N VAL A 132 7.60 -1.01 -6.66
CA VAL A 132 7.25 -0.79 -5.26
C VAL A 132 8.24 -1.50 -4.35
N LYS A 133 8.64 -2.71 -4.72
CA LYS A 133 9.61 -3.44 -3.92
C LYS A 133 10.94 -2.69 -3.83
N LYS A 134 11.40 -2.16 -4.96
CA LYS A 134 12.61 -1.34 -4.97
C LYS A 134 12.45 -0.10 -4.10
N PHE A 135 11.30 0.56 -4.22
CA PHE A 135 11.03 1.74 -3.44
C PHE A 135 11.12 1.44 -1.95
N CYS A 136 10.54 0.32 -1.54
CA CYS A 136 10.56 -0.07 -0.14
C CYS A 136 11.98 -0.37 0.33
N GLU A 137 12.77 -1.03 -0.51
CA GLU A 137 14.16 -1.31 -0.15
C GLU A 137 14.95 -0.02 0.03
N ILE A 138 14.77 0.92 -0.87
CA ILE A 138 15.50 2.19 -0.81
C ILE A 138 15.10 2.99 0.43
N ASN A 139 13.84 2.94 0.80
CA ASN A 139 13.32 3.74 1.91
C ASN A 139 13.25 2.97 3.22
N ASP A 140 13.79 1.77 3.25
CA ASP A 140 13.84 0.97 4.46
C ASP A 140 12.44 0.68 5.01
N ILE A 141 11.56 0.29 4.13
CA ILE A 141 10.19 -0.09 4.46
C ILE A 141 10.06 -1.59 4.25
N ASN A 142 9.45 -2.26 5.22
CA ASN A 142 9.18 -3.70 5.08
C ASN A 142 7.95 -3.90 4.23
N LEU A 143 8.11 -4.60 3.11
CA LEU A 143 6.97 -4.95 2.27
C LEU A 143 6.58 -6.38 2.60
N ILE A 144 5.39 -6.54 3.17
CA ILE A 144 4.92 -7.83 3.67
C ILE A 144 3.78 -8.29 2.77
N GLU A 145 4.05 -9.30 1.96
CA GLU A 145 3.10 -9.78 0.97
C GLU A 145 2.52 -11.12 1.38
N PHE A 146 1.22 -11.27 1.16
CA PHE A 146 0.50 -12.49 1.50
C PHE A 146 -0.15 -13.08 0.26
N GLN A 147 -0.16 -14.38 0.15
CA GLN A 147 -0.83 -15.04 -0.96
C GLN A 147 -2.34 -14.95 -0.79
N LYS A 148 -3.04 -14.95 -1.91
CA LYS A 148 -4.49 -14.78 -1.88
C LYS A 148 -5.20 -15.89 -1.12
N ASN A 149 -4.64 -17.08 -1.15
CA ASN A 149 -5.27 -18.22 -0.49
C ASN A 149 -4.97 -18.27 1.00
N GLY A 150 -4.41 -17.21 1.56
CA GLY A 150 -4.15 -17.14 2.98
C GLY A 150 -2.83 -17.71 3.41
N VAL A 151 -1.97 -18.10 2.48
CA VAL A 151 -0.68 -18.67 2.82
C VAL A 151 0.36 -17.57 2.96
N PHE A 152 1.12 -17.59 4.05
CA PHE A 152 2.20 -16.64 4.25
C PHE A 152 3.33 -16.92 3.27
N ARG A 153 3.81 -15.86 2.63
CA ARG A 153 4.86 -16.01 1.63
C ARG A 153 6.16 -16.50 2.25
N GLY A 154 6.51 -15.98 3.36
CA GLY A 154 7.81 -16.27 3.96
C GLY A 154 7.87 -17.47 4.86
N LEU A 155 6.83 -18.25 4.95
CA LEU A 155 6.84 -19.41 5.85
C LEU A 155 7.75 -20.50 5.31
N ASP A 156 8.64 -20.95 6.16
CA ASP A 156 9.59 -21.99 5.78
C ASP A 156 8.97 -23.36 5.79
N ASN A 157 7.96 -23.53 6.58
CA ASN A 157 7.35 -24.83 6.77
C ASN A 157 6.04 -24.95 6.03
N ARG A 158 6.02 -24.41 4.84
CA ARG A 158 4.77 -24.50 4.10
C ARG A 158 4.44 -25.92 3.70
N ASP A 159 5.37 -26.84 3.88
CA ASP A 159 5.08 -28.26 3.72
C ASP A 159 3.94 -28.68 4.62
N ASN A 160 3.79 -27.99 5.73
CA ASN A 160 2.75 -28.30 6.68
C ASN A 160 1.36 -27.94 6.17
N TRP A 161 1.31 -27.24 5.09
CA TRP A 161 0.03 -26.86 4.53
C TRP A 161 -0.70 -27.97 3.81
N UNK A 162 0.13 -28.84 3.68
CA UNK A 162 -0.36 -29.79 3.07
C UNK A 162 -1.35 -30.30 3.19
#